data_fd4874e848139b174503daa4d1cfcade
#
_entry.id   fd4874e848139b174503daa4d1cfcade
#
_cell.length_a   1.000
_cell.length_b   1.000
_cell.length_c   1.000
_cell.angle_alpha   90.00
_cell.angle_beta   90.00
_cell.angle_gamma   90.00
#
_symmetry.space_group_name_H-M   'P 1'
#
loop_
_entity.id
_entity.type
_entity.pdbx_description
1 polymer ?
#
loop_
_entity_poly.entity_id
_entity_poly.type
_entity_poly.pdbx_seq_one_letter_code
_entity_poly.pdbx_strand_id
1 'polypeptide(L)'
;LMHPKRHPMRMKYTLGCNKEGKLTVLKADILGDTGAYASVGMKVLERAAGHSAGPYHIPNVDVISKAVYTNNLPCGAMRGFGVNQVAFALESCIDDLCEKGGFNRWQFRYDNALKKGDMTSTGQIINRGR
;
A
#
# COMPACT_ATOMS: atom_id res chain seq x y z
N LEU A 1 -7.58 1.62 30.73
CA LEU A 1 -8.57 1.79 29.65
C LEU A 1 -8.04 1.18 28.37
N MET A 2 -8.56 0.02 28.00
CA MET A 2 -8.19 -0.65 26.75
C MET A 2 -8.93 0.01 25.58
N HIS A 3 -8.31 0.98 24.96
CA HIS A 3 -8.83 1.58 23.73
C HIS A 3 -8.09 0.99 22.54
N PRO A 4 -8.79 0.34 21.58
CA PRO A 4 -8.14 -0.21 20.39
C PRO A 4 -7.38 0.87 19.62
N LYS A 5 -6.17 0.53 19.19
CA LYS A 5 -5.27 1.43 18.46
C LYS A 5 -5.09 0.97 17.01
N ARG A 6 -4.42 1.80 16.23
CA ARG A 6 -4.05 1.46 14.87
C ARG A 6 -3.10 0.25 14.87
N HIS A 7 -3.33 -0.69 13.95
CA HIS A 7 -2.47 -1.87 13.80
C HIS A 7 -1.04 -1.44 13.44
N PRO A 8 -0.03 -1.79 14.25
CA PRO A 8 1.36 -1.70 13.83
C PRO A 8 1.59 -2.64 12.64
N MET A 9 2.36 -2.18 11.65
CA MET A 9 2.68 -2.98 10.48
C MET A 9 4.16 -2.91 10.19
N ARG A 10 4.76 -4.09 9.93
CA ARG A 10 6.09 -4.20 9.33
C ARG A 10 5.89 -4.47 7.85
N MET A 11 6.45 -3.61 7.02
CA MET A 11 6.23 -3.66 5.58
C MET A 11 7.56 -3.64 4.84
N LYS A 12 7.70 -4.55 3.86
CA LYS A 12 8.82 -4.58 2.93
C LYS A 12 8.26 -4.33 1.53
N TYR A 13 8.65 -3.19 0.95
CA TYR A 13 8.25 -2.79 -0.40
C TYR A 13 9.44 -2.90 -1.34
N THR A 14 9.18 -3.39 -2.54
CA THR A 14 10.10 -3.35 -3.68
C THR A 14 9.33 -2.76 -4.85
N LEU A 15 9.82 -1.67 -5.40
CA LEU A 15 9.20 -0.94 -6.49
C LEU A 15 10.19 -0.79 -7.63
N GLY A 16 9.74 -1.01 -8.87
CA GLY A 16 10.56 -0.86 -10.06
C GLY A 16 9.90 0.02 -11.11
N CYS A 17 10.73 0.75 -11.85
CA CYS A 17 10.34 1.52 -13.01
C CYS A 17 11.31 1.29 -14.18
N ASN A 18 10.89 1.65 -15.39
CA ASN A 18 11.77 1.69 -16.54
C ASN A 18 12.59 3.00 -16.59
N LYS A 19 13.45 3.15 -17.61
CA LYS A 19 14.32 4.33 -17.78
C LYS A 19 13.54 5.64 -17.99
N GLU A 20 12.32 5.55 -18.49
CA GLU A 20 11.40 6.67 -18.72
C GLU A 20 10.59 7.03 -17.45
N GLY A 21 10.83 6.35 -16.31
CA GLY A 21 10.12 6.60 -15.07
C GLY A 21 8.71 5.99 -15.02
N LYS A 22 8.38 5.01 -15.86
CA LYS A 22 7.10 4.30 -15.76
C LYS A 22 7.22 3.13 -14.81
N LEU A 23 6.31 3.05 -13.85
CA LEU A 23 6.22 1.95 -12.90
C LEU A 23 5.95 0.62 -13.61
N THR A 24 6.68 -0.42 -13.25
CA THR A 24 6.61 -1.74 -13.90
C THR A 24 6.24 -2.86 -12.94
N VAL A 25 6.66 -2.77 -11.70
CA VAL A 25 6.46 -3.83 -10.70
C VAL A 25 6.37 -3.26 -9.29
N LEU A 26 5.49 -3.88 -8.50
CA LEU A 26 5.40 -3.71 -7.06
C LEU A 26 5.39 -5.08 -6.40
N LYS A 27 6.27 -5.28 -5.42
CA LYS A 27 6.18 -6.39 -4.47
C LYS A 27 6.08 -5.84 -3.06
N ALA A 28 5.09 -6.32 -2.29
CA ALA A 28 4.88 -5.90 -0.92
C ALA A 28 4.62 -7.09 0.01
N ASP A 29 5.43 -7.19 1.07
CA ASP A 29 5.20 -8.11 2.18
C ASP A 29 4.75 -7.28 3.39
N ILE A 30 3.54 -7.52 3.86
CA ILE A 30 2.88 -6.76 4.92
C ILE A 30 2.58 -7.70 6.08
N LEU A 31 3.15 -7.43 7.24
CA LEU A 31 2.90 -8.14 8.48
C LEU A 31 2.25 -7.18 9.48
N GLY A 32 1.01 -7.43 9.85
CA GLY A 32 0.25 -6.60 10.80
C GLY A 32 0.01 -7.30 12.13
N ASP A 33 0.26 -6.57 13.21
CA ASP A 33 0.02 -7.02 14.57
C ASP A 33 -1.44 -6.77 14.96
N THR A 34 -2.17 -7.82 15.34
CA THR A 34 -3.55 -7.69 15.82
C THR A 34 -3.64 -7.55 17.34
N GLY A 35 -2.53 -7.78 18.03
CA GLY A 35 -2.54 -7.97 19.48
C GLY A 35 -3.08 -9.36 19.87
N ALA A 36 -3.54 -9.48 21.12
CA ALA A 36 -3.98 -10.75 21.68
C ALA A 36 -5.32 -11.28 21.11
N TYR A 37 -6.07 -10.45 20.42
CA TYR A 37 -7.38 -10.82 19.84
C TYR A 37 -7.46 -10.40 18.38
N ALA A 38 -8.16 -11.21 17.55
CA ALA A 38 -8.32 -10.93 16.12
C ALA A 38 -9.00 -9.60 15.83
N SER A 39 -10.07 -9.28 16.57
CA SER A 39 -10.88 -8.08 16.33
C SER A 39 -11.15 -7.90 14.81
N VAL A 40 -10.80 -6.76 14.25
CA VAL A 40 -10.90 -6.46 12.81
C VAL A 40 -9.56 -6.58 12.07
N GLY A 41 -8.54 -7.19 12.68
CA GLY A 41 -7.18 -7.22 12.14
C GLY A 41 -7.09 -7.80 10.74
N MET A 42 -7.74 -8.93 10.47
CA MET A 42 -7.76 -9.53 9.13
C MET A 42 -8.34 -8.56 8.09
N LYS A 43 -9.43 -7.84 8.39
CA LYS A 43 -10.06 -6.89 7.47
C LYS A 43 -9.21 -5.63 7.25
N VAL A 44 -8.47 -5.21 8.27
CA VAL A 44 -7.50 -4.10 8.14
C VAL A 44 -6.36 -4.50 7.20
N LEU A 45 -5.85 -5.72 7.33
CA LEU A 45 -4.76 -6.23 6.49
C LEU A 45 -5.22 -6.53 5.05
N GLU A 46 -6.45 -7.03 4.86
CA GLU A 46 -7.09 -7.18 3.55
C GLU A 46 -7.20 -5.83 2.84
N ARG A 47 -7.65 -4.78 3.55
CA ARG A 47 -7.73 -3.44 3.00
C ARG A 47 -6.36 -2.83 2.70
N ALA A 48 -5.38 -3.06 3.56
CA ALA A 48 -4.00 -2.66 3.30
C ALA A 48 -3.47 -3.29 2.00
N ALA A 49 -3.68 -4.60 1.82
CA ALA A 49 -3.29 -5.31 0.59
C ALA A 49 -3.95 -4.70 -0.66
N GLY A 50 -5.26 -4.50 -0.63
CA GLY A 50 -6.01 -3.95 -1.77
C GLY A 50 -5.62 -2.51 -2.17
N HIS A 51 -5.00 -1.76 -1.24
CA HIS A 51 -4.56 -0.37 -1.48
C HIS A 51 -3.04 -0.23 -1.57
N SER A 52 -2.30 -1.32 -1.59
CA SER A 52 -0.83 -1.31 -1.56
C SER A 52 -0.18 -0.64 -2.77
N ALA A 53 -0.85 -0.66 -3.93
CA ALA A 53 -0.41 0.01 -5.16
C ALA A 53 -0.83 1.50 -5.23
N GLY A 54 -1.61 1.99 -4.24
CA GLY A 54 -2.08 3.37 -4.22
C GLY A 54 -2.88 3.75 -5.47
N PRO A 55 -2.82 5.02 -5.90
CA PRO A 55 -3.53 5.54 -7.06
C PRO A 55 -2.73 5.38 -8.37
N TYR A 56 -1.77 4.45 -8.43
CA TYR A 56 -0.86 4.32 -9.56
C TYR A 56 -1.17 3.12 -10.43
N HIS A 57 -0.90 3.28 -11.73
CA HIS A 57 -0.91 2.19 -12.69
C HIS A 57 0.39 1.39 -12.59
N ILE A 58 0.30 0.19 -12.03
CA ILE A 58 1.43 -0.73 -11.88
C ILE A 58 1.02 -2.08 -12.50
N PRO A 59 1.58 -2.48 -13.64
CA PRO A 59 1.11 -3.65 -14.38
C PRO A 59 1.37 -4.99 -13.67
N ASN A 60 2.40 -5.08 -12.85
CA ASN A 60 2.74 -6.31 -12.12
C ASN A 60 2.76 -6.04 -10.63
N VAL A 61 1.83 -6.66 -9.89
CA VAL A 61 1.67 -6.47 -8.45
C VAL A 61 1.64 -7.81 -7.75
N ASP A 62 2.54 -8.02 -6.78
CA ASP A 62 2.61 -9.17 -5.90
C ASP A 62 2.55 -8.70 -4.44
N VAL A 63 1.45 -9.02 -3.75
CA VAL A 63 1.22 -8.57 -2.37
C VAL A 63 0.87 -9.73 -1.47
N ILE A 64 1.66 -9.90 -0.43
CA ILE A 64 1.38 -10.82 0.67
C ILE A 64 1.08 -9.99 1.92
N SER A 65 -0.10 -10.20 2.51
CA SER A 65 -0.52 -9.52 3.73
C SER A 65 -0.97 -10.51 4.78
N LYS A 66 -0.35 -10.44 5.97
CA LYS A 66 -0.58 -11.37 7.08
C LYS A 66 -0.95 -10.62 8.35
N ALA A 67 -2.05 -11.01 8.97
CA ALA A 67 -2.43 -10.60 10.33
C ALA A 67 -1.92 -11.63 11.33
N VAL A 68 -1.22 -11.22 12.36
CA VAL A 68 -0.65 -12.13 13.36
C VAL A 68 -1.12 -11.77 14.77
N TYR A 69 -1.33 -12.79 15.58
CA TYR A 69 -1.56 -12.63 17.00
C TYR A 69 -0.25 -12.37 17.73
N THR A 70 -0.31 -11.51 18.75
CA THR A 70 0.81 -11.23 19.65
C THR A 70 0.29 -11.07 21.07
N ASN A 71 1.20 -10.90 22.03
CA ASN A 71 0.84 -10.58 23.42
C ASN A 71 0.66 -9.06 23.64
N ASN A 72 0.59 -8.28 22.57
CA ASN A 72 0.35 -6.84 22.63
C ASN A 72 -1.13 -6.51 22.90
N LEU A 73 -1.41 -5.26 23.20
CA LEU A 73 -2.77 -4.75 23.32
C LEU A 73 -3.55 -4.96 22.02
N PRO A 74 -4.84 -5.35 22.10
CA PRO A 74 -5.67 -5.53 20.92
C PRO A 74 -5.74 -4.27 20.06
N CYS A 75 -5.55 -4.43 18.77
CA CYS A 75 -5.73 -3.38 17.79
C CYS A 75 -7.16 -3.37 17.24
N GLY A 76 -7.61 -2.25 16.71
CA GLY A 76 -8.96 -2.09 16.21
C GLY A 76 -9.06 -1.17 15.02
N ALA A 77 -10.30 -0.81 14.69
CA ALA A 77 -10.59 0.10 13.60
C ALA A 77 -10.07 1.52 13.91
N MET A 78 -9.21 2.03 13.03
CA MET A 78 -8.75 3.41 13.07
C MET A 78 -8.89 4.02 11.68
N ARG A 79 -9.16 5.32 11.60
CA ARG A 79 -9.34 6.05 10.33
C ARG A 79 -8.27 5.67 9.31
N GLY A 80 -8.71 5.34 8.07
CA GLY A 80 -7.86 4.80 7.00
C GLY A 80 -7.80 3.27 6.96
N PHE A 81 -7.98 2.57 8.10
CA PHE A 81 -8.22 1.14 8.19
C PHE A 81 -7.20 0.29 7.39
N GLY A 82 -5.91 0.57 7.59
CA GLY A 82 -4.80 -0.08 6.87
C GLY A 82 -4.21 0.74 5.71
N VAL A 83 -5.00 1.60 5.07
CA VAL A 83 -4.55 2.41 3.92
C VAL A 83 -3.43 3.37 4.28
N ASN A 84 -3.50 4.01 5.46
CA ASN A 84 -2.49 4.99 5.87
C ASN A 84 -1.09 4.38 5.95
N GLN A 85 -0.99 3.15 6.47
CA GLN A 85 0.29 2.47 6.64
C GLN A 85 0.90 2.14 5.27
N VAL A 86 0.12 1.54 4.36
CA VAL A 86 0.62 1.18 3.03
C VAL A 86 0.85 2.40 2.14
N ALA A 87 0.06 3.46 2.29
CA ALA A 87 0.31 4.72 1.60
C ALA A 87 1.66 5.33 2.02
N PHE A 88 1.96 5.34 3.32
CA PHE A 88 3.26 5.79 3.80
C PHE A 88 4.41 4.98 3.21
N ALA A 89 4.30 3.64 3.21
CA ALA A 89 5.35 2.77 2.69
C ALA A 89 5.55 2.95 1.17
N LEU A 90 4.46 3.00 0.41
CA LEU A 90 4.51 3.20 -1.03
C LEU A 90 5.11 4.56 -1.40
N GLU A 91 4.61 5.63 -0.80
CA GLU A 91 5.03 7.00 -1.12
C GLU A 91 6.49 7.25 -0.74
N SER A 92 6.95 6.68 0.39
CA SER A 92 8.38 6.71 0.76
C SER A 92 9.23 5.95 -0.25
N CYS A 93 8.76 4.78 -0.72
CA CYS A 93 9.47 3.98 -1.72
C CYS A 93 9.53 4.71 -3.09
N ILE A 94 8.48 5.45 -3.46
CA ILE A 94 8.47 6.30 -4.66
C ILE A 94 9.49 7.43 -4.53
N ASP A 95 9.57 8.07 -3.37
CA ASP A 95 10.56 9.14 -3.15
C ASP A 95 11.99 8.63 -3.27
N ASP A 96 12.28 7.46 -2.67
CA ASP A 96 13.59 6.81 -2.80
C ASP A 96 13.91 6.44 -4.26
N LEU A 97 12.91 5.93 -4.99
CA LEU A 97 13.04 5.58 -6.40
C LEU A 97 13.32 6.80 -7.27
N CYS A 98 12.60 7.89 -7.03
CA CYS A 98 12.80 9.15 -7.74
C CYS A 98 14.19 9.74 -7.46
N GLU A 99 14.66 9.70 -6.22
CA GLU A 99 15.99 10.17 -5.86
C GLU A 99 17.08 9.36 -6.56
N LYS A 100 16.99 8.04 -6.53
CA LYS A 100 17.95 7.13 -7.20
C LYS A 100 17.93 7.27 -8.72
N GLY A 101 16.75 7.50 -9.31
CA GLY A 101 16.56 7.62 -10.75
C GLY A 101 16.72 9.02 -11.31
N GLY A 102 16.87 10.04 -10.46
CA GLY A 102 16.94 11.44 -10.87
C GLY A 102 15.62 11.99 -11.41
N PHE A 103 14.47 11.41 -11.01
CA PHE A 103 13.16 11.85 -11.46
C PHE A 103 12.60 12.99 -10.60
N ASN A 104 11.85 13.90 -11.22
CA ASN A 104 11.04 14.86 -10.49
C ASN A 104 9.89 14.13 -9.79
N ARG A 105 9.81 14.23 -8.46
CA ARG A 105 8.86 13.47 -7.62
C ARG A 105 7.40 13.75 -7.95
N TRP A 106 7.06 15.00 -8.30
CA TRP A 106 5.70 15.37 -8.67
C TRP A 106 5.33 14.83 -10.06
N GLN A 107 6.19 15.05 -11.05
CA GLN A 107 5.98 14.59 -12.42
C GLN A 107 5.89 13.06 -12.49
N PHE A 108 6.76 12.36 -11.75
CA PHE A 108 6.73 10.89 -11.66
C PHE A 108 5.36 10.37 -11.19
N ARG A 109 4.79 10.97 -10.13
CA ARG A 109 3.46 10.61 -9.63
C ARG A 109 2.36 10.90 -10.65
N TYR A 110 2.40 12.07 -11.27
CA TYR A 110 1.44 12.47 -12.28
C TYR A 110 1.43 11.53 -13.49
N ASP A 111 2.61 11.14 -13.97
CA ASP A 111 2.77 10.29 -15.14
C ASP A 111 2.36 8.84 -14.90
N ASN A 112 2.44 8.38 -13.66
CA ASN A 112 2.06 7.03 -13.23
C ASN A 112 0.66 6.94 -12.59
N ALA A 113 -0.05 8.06 -12.43
CA ALA A 113 -1.39 8.06 -11.88
C ALA A 113 -2.37 7.28 -12.77
N LEU A 114 -3.30 6.55 -12.13
CA LEU A 114 -4.39 5.84 -12.81
C LEU A 114 -5.23 6.78 -13.66
N LYS A 115 -5.51 6.38 -14.89
CA LYS A 115 -6.29 7.13 -15.88
C LYS A 115 -7.51 6.31 -16.29
N LYS A 116 -8.44 6.96 -17.00
CA LYS A 116 -9.60 6.27 -17.60
C LYS A 116 -9.10 5.16 -18.53
N GLY A 117 -9.62 3.97 -18.34
CA GLY A 117 -9.24 2.76 -19.08
C GLY A 117 -8.18 1.90 -18.37
N ASP A 118 -7.45 2.45 -17.39
CA ASP A 118 -6.49 1.68 -16.60
C ASP A 118 -7.20 0.71 -15.66
N MET A 119 -6.52 -0.36 -15.32
CA MET A 119 -6.95 -1.35 -14.34
C MET A 119 -6.18 -1.17 -13.03
N THR A 120 -6.88 -1.16 -11.91
CA THR A 120 -6.27 -1.19 -10.58
C THR A 120 -5.63 -2.55 -10.29
N SER A 121 -4.76 -2.62 -9.28
CA SER A 121 -4.16 -3.88 -8.81
C SER A 121 -5.19 -4.92 -8.33
N THR A 122 -6.44 -4.51 -8.07
CA THR A 122 -7.55 -5.39 -7.68
C THR A 122 -8.47 -5.77 -8.84
N GLY A 123 -8.14 -5.40 -10.08
CA GLY A 123 -8.88 -5.76 -11.28
C GLY A 123 -10.03 -4.81 -11.65
N GLN A 124 -10.19 -3.69 -10.96
CA GLN A 124 -11.21 -2.70 -11.31
C GLN A 124 -10.76 -1.81 -12.46
N ILE A 125 -11.58 -1.70 -13.52
CA ILE A 125 -11.32 -0.77 -14.63
C ILE A 125 -11.86 0.62 -14.26
N ILE A 126 -11.04 1.65 -14.47
CA ILE A 126 -11.41 3.05 -14.21
C ILE A 126 -12.27 3.56 -15.37
N ASN A 127 -13.57 3.61 -15.15
CA ASN A 127 -14.54 4.04 -16.17
C ASN A 127 -14.78 5.56 -16.22
N ARG A 128 -14.47 6.27 -15.12
CA ARG A 128 -14.58 7.72 -15.01
C ARG A 128 -13.24 8.27 -14.53
N GLY A 129 -12.65 9.16 -15.28
CA GLY A 129 -11.48 9.94 -14.93
C GLY A 129 -11.65 11.34 -15.48
N ARG A 130 -11.04 12.32 -14.84
CA ARG A 130 -10.96 13.69 -15.36
C ARG A 130 -10.05 13.74 -16.57
#